data_ac8b50648ec0db1d7e0816fe66bce040
#
_entry.id   ac8b50648ec0db1d7e0816fe66bce040
#
_cell.length_a   1.000
_cell.length_b   1.000
_cell.length_c   1.000
_cell.angle_alpha   90.00
_cell.angle_beta   90.00
_cell.angle_gamma   90.00
#
_symmetry.space_group_name_H-M   'P 1'
#
loop_
_entity.id
_entity.type
_entity.pdbx_description
1 polymer ?
#
loop_
_entity_poly.entity_id
_entity_poly.type
_entity_poly.pdbx_seq_one_letter_code
_entity_poly.pdbx_strand_id
1 'polypeptide(L)'
;EALLHALFGIRDGGFHTPNHRWAIAAALMQGANLFREEEDFAESLRARAAQYLAEGIDGDEDGEYAERSSGNYNAVVNNSMLALWQETGDDVYLGYVRRNLQMMLTYIDPDGLVFTQNSTRQDLGRRDRPDRYFYQYLAVCSHEENAACTSPCLAATSIPSTRTRPRAAARLIASSSGCGMRRILART
;
A
#
# COMPACT_ATOMS: atom_id res chain seq x y z
N GLU A 1 -12.43 13.07 21.91
CA GLU A 1 -12.64 14.44 21.37
C GLU A 1 -11.64 14.82 20.27
N ALA A 2 -10.31 14.69 20.48
CA ALA A 2 -9.29 15.10 19.49
C ALA A 2 -9.46 14.40 18.13
N LEU A 3 -9.74 13.08 18.11
CA LEU A 3 -9.98 12.33 16.88
C LEU A 3 -11.23 12.83 16.13
N LEU A 4 -12.32 13.11 16.84
CA LEU A 4 -13.53 13.66 16.23
C LEU A 4 -13.26 15.02 15.58
N HIS A 5 -12.56 15.92 16.25
CA HIS A 5 -12.17 17.21 15.67
C HIS A 5 -11.31 17.04 14.42
N ALA A 6 -10.37 16.08 14.43
CA ALA A 6 -9.56 15.76 13.26
C ALA A 6 -10.42 15.24 12.10
N LEU A 7 -11.37 14.32 12.35
CA LEU A 7 -12.27 13.79 11.33
C LEU A 7 -13.18 14.89 10.75
N PHE A 8 -13.72 15.78 11.57
CA PHE A 8 -14.47 16.95 11.06
C PHE A 8 -13.57 17.84 10.19
N GLY A 9 -12.34 18.10 10.63
CA GLY A 9 -11.39 18.93 9.87
C GLY A 9 -11.06 18.36 8.50
N ILE A 10 -10.82 17.04 8.37
CA ILE A 10 -10.52 16.42 7.07
C ILE A 10 -11.76 16.18 6.22
N ARG A 11 -12.94 15.97 6.83
CA ARG A 11 -14.21 15.88 6.11
C ARG A 11 -14.56 17.21 5.44
N ASP A 12 -14.42 18.30 6.17
CA ASP A 12 -14.83 19.64 5.73
C ASP A 12 -13.70 20.41 5.03
N GLY A 13 -12.46 19.91 5.09
CA GLY A 13 -11.29 20.46 4.41
C GLY A 13 -11.38 20.33 2.90
N GLY A 14 -10.74 21.25 2.16
CA GLY A 14 -10.95 21.39 0.74
C GLY A 14 -9.73 21.23 -0.16
N PHE A 15 -8.51 21.38 0.32
CA PHE A 15 -7.32 21.32 -0.52
C PHE A 15 -6.59 19.97 -0.38
N HIS A 16 -6.27 19.36 -1.53
CA HIS A 16 -5.50 18.14 -1.56
C HIS A 16 -4.56 18.08 -2.77
N THR A 17 -3.46 17.38 -2.60
CA THR A 17 -2.62 16.86 -3.67
C THR A 17 -2.95 15.37 -3.85
N PRO A 18 -2.51 14.69 -4.93
CA PRO A 18 -2.79 13.26 -5.13
C PRO A 18 -2.51 12.39 -3.89
N ASN A 19 -1.35 12.53 -3.26
CA ASN A 19 -1.01 11.75 -2.07
C ASN A 19 -1.92 12.08 -0.87
N HIS A 20 -2.27 13.37 -0.67
CA HIS A 20 -3.17 13.79 0.40
C HIS A 20 -4.59 13.25 0.18
N ARG A 21 -5.06 13.25 -1.05
CA ARG A 21 -6.37 12.74 -1.42
C ARG A 21 -6.54 11.29 -0.96
N TRP A 22 -5.57 10.42 -1.26
CA TRP A 22 -5.58 9.04 -0.84
C TRP A 22 -5.50 8.89 0.69
N ALA A 23 -4.64 9.66 1.35
CA ALA A 23 -4.52 9.64 2.82
C ALA A 23 -5.80 10.10 3.51
N ILE A 24 -6.44 11.16 3.00
CA ILE A 24 -7.71 11.67 3.52
C ILE A 24 -8.83 10.63 3.31
N ALA A 25 -8.96 10.07 2.11
CA ALA A 25 -9.97 9.06 1.83
C ALA A 25 -9.83 7.84 2.76
N ALA A 26 -8.60 7.35 2.97
CA ALA A 26 -8.33 6.25 3.89
C ALA A 26 -8.70 6.61 5.34
N ALA A 27 -8.30 7.78 5.81
CA ALA A 27 -8.62 8.24 7.17
C ALA A 27 -10.14 8.42 7.40
N LEU A 28 -10.87 8.90 6.38
CA LEU A 28 -12.33 9.02 6.44
C LEU A 28 -13.01 7.66 6.49
N MET A 29 -12.55 6.68 5.72
CA MET A 29 -13.09 5.31 5.77
C MET A 29 -12.81 4.62 7.10
N GLN A 30 -11.59 4.76 7.64
CA GLN A 30 -11.24 4.27 8.97
C GLN A 30 -12.10 4.93 10.05
N GLY A 31 -12.29 6.26 9.95
CA GLY A 31 -13.19 7.01 10.85
C GLY A 31 -14.63 6.51 10.79
N ALA A 32 -15.16 6.30 9.58
CA ALA A 32 -16.50 5.80 9.39
C ALA A 32 -16.72 4.40 10.01
N ASN A 33 -15.73 3.51 9.90
CA ASN A 33 -15.81 2.19 10.50
C ASN A 33 -15.62 2.21 12.02
N LEU A 34 -14.79 3.11 12.53
CA LEU A 34 -14.62 3.30 13.97
C LEU A 34 -15.89 3.85 14.64
N PHE A 35 -16.58 4.78 13.99
CA PHE A 35 -17.80 5.43 14.48
C PHE A 35 -19.05 4.88 13.82
N ARG A 36 -19.06 3.59 13.46
CA ARG A 36 -20.17 2.95 12.75
C ARG A 36 -21.51 2.97 13.50
N GLU A 37 -21.47 3.14 14.82
CA GLU A 37 -22.68 3.22 15.66
C GLU A 37 -23.33 4.61 15.60
N GLU A 38 -22.57 5.66 15.24
CA GLU A 38 -23.08 6.99 14.94
C GLU A 38 -23.38 7.08 13.43
N GLU A 39 -24.49 6.49 13.01
CA GLU A 39 -24.84 6.21 11.61
C GLU A 39 -24.74 7.45 10.70
N ASP A 40 -25.34 8.57 11.09
CA ASP A 40 -25.33 9.82 10.31
C ASP A 40 -23.90 10.36 10.13
N PHE A 41 -23.09 10.27 11.18
CA PHE A 41 -21.71 10.73 11.13
C PHE A 41 -20.86 9.81 10.26
N ALA A 42 -20.94 8.51 10.47
CA ALA A 42 -20.24 7.51 9.69
C ALA A 42 -20.57 7.62 8.19
N GLU A 43 -21.86 7.81 7.85
CA GLU A 43 -22.29 7.99 6.46
C GLU A 43 -21.73 9.30 5.86
N SER A 44 -21.71 10.38 6.62
CA SER A 44 -21.09 11.65 6.17
C SER A 44 -19.62 11.50 5.82
N LEU A 45 -18.87 10.68 6.59
CA LEU A 45 -17.46 10.37 6.32
C LEU A 45 -17.30 9.50 5.07
N ARG A 46 -18.15 8.47 4.90
CA ARG A 46 -18.14 7.63 3.68
C ARG A 46 -18.47 8.43 2.44
N ALA A 47 -19.49 9.26 2.50
CA ALA A 47 -19.90 10.11 1.38
C ALA A 47 -18.75 11.05 0.96
N ARG A 48 -18.02 11.62 1.93
CA ARG A 48 -16.86 12.46 1.63
C ARG A 48 -15.69 11.65 1.06
N ALA A 49 -15.40 10.48 1.61
CA ALA A 49 -14.39 9.56 1.05
C ALA A 49 -14.72 9.18 -0.40
N ALA A 50 -15.97 8.86 -0.69
CA ALA A 50 -16.43 8.52 -2.04
C ALA A 50 -16.19 9.64 -3.05
N GLN A 51 -16.34 10.91 -2.66
CA GLN A 51 -16.03 12.05 -3.53
C GLN A 51 -14.54 12.08 -3.93
N TYR A 52 -13.63 11.84 -2.97
CA TYR A 52 -12.19 11.76 -3.26
C TYR A 52 -11.84 10.54 -4.12
N LEU A 53 -12.45 9.40 -3.86
CA LEU A 53 -12.21 8.15 -4.58
C LEU A 53 -12.76 8.17 -6.01
N ALA A 54 -13.82 8.94 -6.26
CA ALA A 54 -14.40 9.13 -7.59
C ALA A 54 -13.47 9.80 -8.61
N GLU A 55 -12.43 10.50 -8.14
CA GLU A 55 -11.40 11.07 -9.02
C GLU A 55 -10.50 9.98 -9.68
N GLY A 56 -10.54 8.75 -9.17
CA GLY A 56 -9.76 7.64 -9.70
C GLY A 56 -8.28 7.66 -9.31
N ILE A 57 -7.48 6.81 -9.95
CA ILE A 57 -6.05 6.71 -9.68
C ILE A 57 -5.27 7.83 -10.41
N ASP A 58 -4.35 8.46 -9.69
CA ASP A 58 -3.38 9.40 -10.25
C ASP A 58 -2.10 8.66 -10.65
N GLY A 59 -2.17 7.81 -11.64
CA GLY A 59 -1.05 6.99 -12.08
C GLY A 59 -1.32 6.32 -13.40
N ASP A 60 -0.27 5.78 -13.99
CA ASP A 60 -0.32 5.08 -15.27
C ASP A 60 -0.52 3.55 -15.10
N GLU A 61 -0.60 2.87 -16.23
CA GLU A 61 -0.79 1.41 -16.29
C GLU A 61 0.43 0.62 -15.79
N ASP A 62 1.62 1.22 -15.83
CA ASP A 62 2.87 0.64 -15.33
C ASP A 62 3.01 0.77 -13.82
N GLY A 63 2.17 1.59 -13.17
CA GLY A 63 2.12 1.77 -11.71
C GLY A 63 2.90 3.00 -11.23
N GLU A 64 3.35 3.90 -12.12
CA GLU A 64 3.95 5.15 -11.69
C GLU A 64 2.86 6.16 -11.30
N TYR A 65 2.92 6.65 -10.07
CA TYR A 65 2.01 7.69 -9.62
C TYR A 65 2.43 9.07 -10.12
N ALA A 66 1.46 9.96 -10.34
CA ALA A 66 1.67 11.27 -10.95
C ALA A 66 2.73 12.15 -10.26
N GLU A 67 2.94 11.97 -8.97
CA GLU A 67 3.96 12.70 -8.21
C GLU A 67 5.37 12.15 -8.41
N ARG A 68 5.53 10.95 -8.97
CA ARG A 68 6.82 10.28 -9.25
C ARG A 68 7.76 10.25 -8.04
N SER A 69 7.21 10.23 -6.84
CA SER A 69 7.98 10.36 -5.60
C SER A 69 8.33 8.98 -5.04
N SER A 70 9.26 8.32 -5.71
CA SER A 70 9.73 6.97 -5.37
C SER A 70 10.41 6.90 -3.99
N GLY A 71 11.03 7.98 -3.53
CA GLY A 71 11.67 8.05 -2.21
C GLY A 71 10.68 8.29 -1.06
N ASN A 72 9.46 8.77 -1.32
CA ASN A 72 8.53 9.16 -0.25
C ASN A 72 7.05 8.90 -0.56
N TYR A 73 6.45 9.68 -1.48
CA TYR A 73 4.98 9.74 -1.60
C TYR A 73 4.36 8.52 -2.24
N ASN A 74 5.06 7.75 -3.06
CA ASN A 74 4.59 6.45 -3.53
C ASN A 74 4.29 5.52 -2.34
N ALA A 75 5.16 5.49 -1.33
CA ALA A 75 4.93 4.70 -0.12
C ALA A 75 3.74 5.21 0.69
N VAL A 76 3.51 6.54 0.75
CA VAL A 76 2.34 7.14 1.41
C VAL A 76 1.04 6.73 0.71
N VAL A 77 1.01 6.80 -0.63
CA VAL A 77 -0.15 6.38 -1.42
C VAL A 77 -0.42 4.89 -1.24
N ASN A 78 0.62 4.05 -1.33
CA ASN A 78 0.48 2.61 -1.11
C ASN A 78 -0.08 2.28 0.28
N ASN A 79 0.40 2.94 1.34
CA ASN A 79 -0.13 2.74 2.69
C ASN A 79 -1.61 3.13 2.80
N SER A 80 -1.99 4.22 2.14
CA SER A 80 -3.38 4.67 2.11
C SER A 80 -4.28 3.68 1.36
N MET A 81 -3.81 3.14 0.24
CA MET A 81 -4.53 2.11 -0.52
C MET A 81 -4.62 0.79 0.23
N LEU A 82 -3.58 0.37 0.95
CA LEU A 82 -3.65 -0.81 1.82
C LEU A 82 -4.67 -0.61 2.94
N ALA A 83 -4.74 0.59 3.54
CA ALA A 83 -5.77 0.91 4.52
C ALA A 83 -7.18 0.87 3.90
N LEU A 84 -7.38 1.47 2.72
CA LEU A 84 -8.65 1.39 1.99
C LEU A 84 -9.06 -0.05 1.69
N TRP A 85 -8.13 -0.88 1.22
CA TRP A 85 -8.37 -2.30 1.00
C TRP A 85 -8.82 -3.02 2.29
N GLN A 86 -8.15 -2.76 3.41
CA GLN A 86 -8.50 -3.35 4.71
C GLN A 86 -9.90 -2.93 5.19
N GLU A 87 -10.28 -1.66 4.95
CA GLU A 87 -11.56 -1.11 5.41
C GLU A 87 -12.74 -1.46 4.50
N THR A 88 -12.49 -1.69 3.21
CA THR A 88 -13.53 -1.91 2.20
C THR A 88 -13.60 -3.35 1.68
N GLY A 89 -12.50 -4.10 1.74
CA GLY A 89 -12.36 -5.40 1.09
C GLY A 89 -12.25 -5.32 -0.45
N ASP A 90 -12.10 -4.13 -1.03
CA ASP A 90 -12.03 -3.96 -2.48
C ASP A 90 -10.59 -4.16 -2.99
N ASP A 91 -10.37 -5.25 -3.70
CA ASP A 91 -9.06 -5.65 -4.26
C ASP A 91 -8.50 -4.68 -5.32
N VAL A 92 -9.29 -3.73 -5.80
CA VAL A 92 -8.79 -2.71 -6.74
C VAL A 92 -7.64 -1.92 -6.13
N TYR A 93 -7.73 -1.59 -4.85
CA TYR A 93 -6.67 -0.86 -4.13
C TYR A 93 -5.40 -1.69 -4.00
N LEU A 94 -5.54 -2.98 -3.69
CA LEU A 94 -4.40 -3.89 -3.65
C LEU A 94 -3.76 -4.06 -5.04
N GLY A 95 -4.57 -4.04 -6.09
CA GLY A 95 -4.12 -4.05 -7.49
C GLY A 95 -3.24 -2.84 -7.82
N TYR A 96 -3.59 -1.64 -7.37
CA TYR A 96 -2.76 -0.45 -7.54
C TYR A 96 -1.43 -0.56 -6.79
N VAL A 97 -1.46 -0.98 -5.52
CA VAL A 97 -0.25 -1.20 -4.72
C VAL A 97 0.67 -2.20 -5.41
N ARG A 98 0.14 -3.32 -5.89
CA ARG A 98 0.91 -4.36 -6.58
C ARG A 98 1.65 -3.81 -7.80
N ARG A 99 0.96 -3.06 -8.67
CA ARG A 99 1.60 -2.46 -9.86
C ARG A 99 2.70 -1.48 -9.47
N ASN A 100 2.43 -0.59 -8.51
CA ASN A 100 3.44 0.35 -8.04
C ASN A 100 4.65 -0.37 -7.45
N LEU A 101 4.47 -1.40 -6.63
CA LEU A 101 5.56 -2.18 -6.07
C LEU A 101 6.37 -2.93 -7.14
N GLN A 102 5.74 -3.42 -8.20
CA GLN A 102 6.42 -4.02 -9.35
C GLN A 102 7.28 -2.99 -10.09
N MET A 103 6.74 -1.81 -10.35
CA MET A 103 7.48 -0.69 -10.92
C MET A 103 8.66 -0.28 -10.02
N MET A 104 8.45 -0.18 -8.70
CA MET A 104 9.49 0.16 -7.73
C MET A 104 10.70 -0.79 -7.77
N LEU A 105 10.54 -2.06 -8.17
CA LEU A 105 11.68 -2.97 -8.37
C LEU A 105 12.63 -2.51 -9.47
N THR A 106 12.13 -1.80 -10.47
CA THR A 106 12.95 -1.22 -11.54
C THR A 106 13.67 0.06 -11.12
N TYR A 107 13.24 0.66 -10.00
CA TYR A 107 13.77 1.90 -9.44
C TYR A 107 14.82 1.65 -8.35
N ILE A 108 15.28 0.42 -8.16
CA ILE A 108 16.38 0.12 -7.25
C ILE A 108 17.69 0.11 -8.03
N ASP A 109 18.56 1.05 -7.73
CA ASP A 109 19.90 1.14 -8.31
C ASP A 109 20.81 -0.03 -7.86
N PRO A 110 21.90 -0.32 -8.58
CA PRO A 110 22.82 -1.41 -8.23
C PRO A 110 23.41 -1.32 -6.82
N ASP A 111 23.44 -0.13 -6.22
CA ASP A 111 23.90 0.09 -4.84
C ASP A 111 22.80 -0.12 -3.78
N GLY A 112 21.60 -0.55 -4.19
CA GLY A 112 20.46 -0.82 -3.33
C GLY A 112 19.68 0.42 -2.90
N LEU A 113 19.92 1.58 -3.51
CA LEU A 113 19.19 2.82 -3.24
C LEU A 113 18.08 3.04 -4.27
N VAL A 114 17.07 3.82 -3.87
CA VAL A 114 15.94 4.15 -4.72
C VAL A 114 16.33 5.26 -5.69
N PHE A 115 16.08 5.08 -6.98
CA PHE A 115 16.17 6.11 -7.99
C PHE A 115 15.09 7.17 -7.77
N THR A 116 15.52 8.43 -7.61
CA THR A 116 14.62 9.56 -7.29
C THR A 116 14.80 10.74 -8.24
N GLN A 117 15.61 10.60 -9.31
CA GLN A 117 15.93 11.72 -10.20
C GLN A 117 14.75 12.22 -11.04
N ASN A 118 13.69 11.43 -11.17
CA ASN A 118 12.46 11.80 -11.85
C ASN A 118 11.35 12.32 -10.91
N SER A 119 11.61 12.40 -9.60
CA SER A 119 10.62 12.88 -8.64
C SER A 119 10.25 14.34 -8.92
N THR A 120 8.96 14.65 -8.78
CA THR A 120 8.45 16.03 -8.84
C THR A 120 8.31 16.66 -7.44
N ARG A 121 8.81 15.98 -6.41
CA ARG A 121 8.61 16.35 -5.00
C ARG A 121 9.96 16.56 -4.29
N GLN A 122 9.90 16.71 -2.97
CA GLN A 122 11.06 17.05 -2.12
C GLN A 122 12.14 15.95 -2.03
N ASP A 123 11.84 14.75 -2.53
CA ASP A 123 12.79 13.64 -2.59
C ASP A 123 13.60 13.61 -3.89
N LEU A 124 13.42 14.58 -4.79
CA LEU A 124 14.23 14.70 -6.01
C LEU A 124 15.72 14.65 -5.71
N GLY A 125 16.42 13.68 -6.29
CA GLY A 125 17.86 13.50 -6.13
C GLY A 125 18.32 13.00 -4.76
N ARG A 126 17.41 12.66 -3.84
CA ARG A 126 17.76 12.05 -2.55
C ARG A 126 18.21 10.61 -2.73
N ARG A 127 19.05 10.17 -1.81
CA ARG A 127 19.53 8.78 -1.77
C ARG A 127 18.87 8.06 -0.62
N ASP A 128 17.71 7.48 -0.90
CA ASP A 128 16.89 6.80 0.10
C ASP A 128 16.95 5.28 -0.08
N ARG A 129 16.83 4.53 1.02
CA ARG A 129 16.69 3.08 1.00
C ARG A 129 15.24 2.68 0.77
N PRO A 130 14.97 1.48 0.20
CA PRO A 130 13.61 1.00 -0.06
C PRO A 130 12.87 0.52 1.20
N ASP A 131 13.37 0.78 2.40
CA ASP A 131 12.87 0.26 3.68
C ASP A 131 11.38 0.58 3.90
N ARG A 132 10.89 1.71 3.37
CA ARG A 132 9.49 2.14 3.46
C ARG A 132 8.51 1.19 2.79
N TYR A 133 8.98 0.43 1.79
CA TYR A 133 8.17 -0.49 1.00
C TYR A 133 8.11 -1.90 1.59
N PHE A 134 8.93 -2.21 2.59
CA PHE A 134 9.08 -3.56 3.12
C PHE A 134 7.75 -4.18 3.57
N TYR A 135 6.98 -3.46 4.41
CA TYR A 135 5.69 -3.95 4.88
C TYR A 135 4.63 -4.03 3.79
N GLN A 136 4.71 -3.17 2.78
CA GLN A 136 3.81 -3.18 1.64
C GLN A 136 4.04 -4.45 0.79
N TYR A 137 5.29 -4.81 0.53
CA TYR A 137 5.64 -6.08 -0.11
C TYR A 137 5.13 -7.28 0.69
N LEU A 138 5.32 -7.27 2.01
CA LEU A 138 4.81 -8.35 2.87
C LEU A 138 3.29 -8.47 2.80
N ALA A 139 2.56 -7.36 2.84
CA ALA A 139 1.09 -7.36 2.77
C ALA A 139 0.59 -7.99 1.46
N VAL A 140 1.17 -7.59 0.31
CA VAL A 140 0.81 -8.14 -0.99
C VAL A 140 1.14 -9.63 -1.09
N CYS A 141 2.35 -10.04 -0.69
CA CYS A 141 2.77 -11.44 -0.73
C CYS A 141 1.90 -12.33 0.17
N SER A 142 1.58 -11.87 1.39
CA SER A 142 0.74 -12.64 2.32
C SER A 142 -0.69 -12.81 1.79
N HIS A 143 -1.23 -11.82 1.08
CA HIS A 143 -2.54 -11.93 0.45
C HIS A 143 -2.53 -12.96 -0.68
N GLU A 144 -1.50 -12.96 -1.53
CA GLU A 144 -1.33 -13.91 -2.63
C GLU A 144 -1.17 -15.35 -2.14
N GLU A 145 -0.41 -15.57 -1.08
CA GLU A 145 -0.25 -16.89 -0.45
C GLU A 145 -1.57 -17.40 0.12
N ASN A 146 -2.33 -16.55 0.81
CA ASN A 146 -3.64 -16.91 1.36
C ASN A 146 -4.66 -17.21 0.25
N ALA A 147 -4.67 -16.43 -0.83
CA ALA A 147 -5.53 -16.67 -1.98
C ALA A 147 -5.18 -18.01 -2.68
N ALA A 148 -3.90 -18.35 -2.78
CA ALA A 148 -3.44 -19.63 -3.32
C ALA A 148 -3.83 -20.82 -2.42
N CYS A 149 -3.78 -20.66 -1.09
CA CYS A 149 -4.20 -21.69 -0.13
C CYS A 149 -5.72 -21.91 -0.10
N THR A 150 -6.52 -20.90 -0.42
CA THR A 150 -7.98 -21.01 -0.49
C THR A 150 -8.48 -21.60 -1.82
N SER A 151 -7.63 -21.72 -2.81
CA SER A 151 -7.94 -22.39 -4.08
C SER A 151 -7.95 -23.92 -3.89
N PRO A 152 -9.05 -24.63 -4.24
CA PRO A 152 -9.20 -26.07 -3.95
C PRO A 152 -8.18 -27.00 -4.63
N CYS A 153 -7.25 -26.46 -5.40
CA CYS A 153 -6.23 -27.24 -6.11
C CYS A 153 -4.93 -27.51 -5.32
N LEU A 154 -4.74 -26.95 -4.12
CA LEU A 154 -3.46 -27.04 -3.36
C LEU A 154 -3.60 -27.68 -1.97
N ALA A 155 -4.60 -28.52 -1.75
CA ALA A 155 -4.79 -29.27 -0.50
C ALA A 155 -3.85 -30.47 -0.33
N ALA A 156 -2.63 -30.45 -0.86
CA ALA A 156 -1.69 -31.56 -0.75
C ALA A 156 -0.23 -31.11 -0.61
N THR A 157 0.09 -30.38 0.46
CA THR A 157 1.42 -30.44 1.10
C THR A 157 1.39 -29.70 2.44
N SER A 158 1.13 -30.44 3.52
CA SER A 158 1.32 -30.00 4.90
C SER A 158 2.81 -29.90 5.20
N ILE A 159 3.31 -28.70 5.49
CA ILE A 159 4.65 -28.47 6.05
C ILE A 159 4.50 -28.27 7.55
N PRO A 160 5.27 -28.99 8.42
CA PRO A 160 5.14 -28.86 9.86
C PRO A 160 5.68 -27.54 10.40
N SER A 161 4.92 -26.96 11.31
CA SER A 161 5.25 -25.77 12.11
C SER A 161 6.54 -25.97 12.90
N THR A 162 7.59 -25.23 12.58
CA THR A 162 8.69 -24.98 13.53
C THR A 162 8.93 -23.48 13.68
N ARG A 163 8.66 -23.02 14.89
CA ARG A 163 8.96 -21.67 15.38
C ARG A 163 10.45 -21.39 15.29
N THR A 164 10.89 -20.50 14.41
CA THR A 164 12.22 -19.88 14.50
C THR A 164 12.22 -18.47 13.87
N ARG A 165 12.91 -17.58 14.55
CA ARG A 165 13.15 -16.13 14.46
C ARG A 165 13.38 -15.54 13.03
N PRO A 166 13.48 -14.22 12.86
CA PRO A 166 13.25 -13.45 11.61
C PRO A 166 14.07 -13.84 10.35
N ARG A 167 14.95 -14.81 10.42
CA ARG A 167 15.59 -15.43 9.25
C ARG A 167 14.62 -16.21 8.34
N ALA A 168 13.43 -16.55 8.84
CA ALA A 168 12.44 -17.32 8.11
C ALA A 168 11.69 -16.49 7.05
N ALA A 169 11.46 -15.19 7.29
CA ALA A 169 10.78 -14.32 6.34
C ALA A 169 11.56 -14.18 5.01
N ALA A 170 12.89 -14.09 5.10
CA ALA A 170 13.74 -14.02 3.90
C ALA A 170 13.76 -15.33 3.08
N ARG A 171 13.51 -16.49 3.72
CA ARG A 171 13.44 -17.78 3.02
C ARG A 171 12.08 -18.07 2.38
N LEU A 172 10.97 -17.60 2.97
CA LEU A 172 9.64 -17.77 2.39
C LEU A 172 9.49 -17.03 1.05
N ILE A 173 10.05 -15.81 0.97
CA ILE A 173 10.06 -15.01 -0.25
C ILE A 173 10.88 -15.69 -1.36
N ALA A 174 11.87 -16.51 -1.01
CA ALA A 174 12.71 -17.23 -1.97
C ALA A 174 12.05 -18.48 -2.60
N SER A 175 10.92 -18.98 -2.11
CA SER A 175 10.30 -20.25 -2.57
C SER A 175 9.08 -20.10 -3.47
N SER A 176 8.46 -18.90 -3.60
CA SER A 176 7.32 -18.69 -4.50
C SER A 176 7.78 -18.45 -5.94
N SER A 177 7.58 -19.43 -6.82
CA SER A 177 7.92 -19.35 -8.24
C SER A 177 6.93 -18.47 -8.99
N GLY A 178 7.32 -17.25 -9.33
CA GLY A 178 6.54 -16.38 -10.21
C GLY A 178 6.62 -14.89 -9.94
N CYS A 179 7.14 -14.44 -8.82
CA CYS A 179 7.27 -13.02 -8.54
C CYS A 179 8.73 -12.56 -8.70
N GLY A 180 8.97 -11.54 -9.52
CA GLY A 180 10.30 -10.94 -9.74
C GLY A 180 10.98 -10.37 -8.49
N MET A 181 10.27 -10.33 -7.36
CA MET A 181 10.76 -9.90 -6.04
C MET A 181 11.90 -10.73 -5.46
N ARG A 182 12.16 -11.93 -6.00
CA ARG A 182 13.16 -12.85 -5.44
C ARG A 182 14.60 -12.32 -5.43
N ARG A 183 14.94 -11.36 -6.30
CA ARG A 183 16.34 -10.93 -6.49
C ARG A 183 16.81 -9.85 -5.51
N ILE A 184 15.93 -9.09 -4.90
CA ILE A 184 16.32 -7.92 -4.10
C ILE A 184 16.59 -8.30 -2.65
N LEU A 185 15.77 -9.18 -2.04
CA LEU A 185 15.91 -9.54 -0.63
C LEU A 185 17.03 -10.55 -0.35
N ALA A 186 17.63 -11.15 -1.39
CA ALA A 186 18.76 -12.07 -1.25
C ALA A 186 20.13 -11.37 -1.24
N ARG A 187 20.18 -10.02 -1.40
CA ARG A 187 21.43 -9.24 -1.48
C ARG A 187 21.60 -8.21 -0.33
N THR A 188 20.66 -8.14 0.57
CA THR A 188 20.75 -7.38 1.83
C THR A 188 20.85 -8.32 3.03
#